data_4a56606e883893ff08327b8f83c448ac
#
_entry.id   4a56606e883893ff08327b8f83c448ac
#
_cell.length_a   1.000
_cell.length_b   1.000
_cell.length_c   1.000
_cell.angle_alpha   90.00
_cell.angle_beta   90.00
_cell.angle_gamma   90.00
#
_symmetry.space_group_name_H-M   'P 1'
#
loop_
_entity.id
_entity.type
_entity.pdbx_description
1 polymer ?
#
loop_
_entity_poly.entity_id
_entity_poly.type
_entity_poly.pdbx_seq_one_letter_code
_entity_poly.pdbx_strand_id
1 'polypeptide(L)'
;LGDVYKRQDAACKNVRRTLGIPEGKKVILYAPTWRENQHLPGEGYQFQLPVDFKRWWEVLGDEYVILFRAHYFISNSFDFVAFSGFVYDVSQMDDINPLYLAADVLITDYSSVFFDYANLRRPILFFMYDYEQYKHEMRDFYFDIHMLPGPVLMDQEEVLKTLKNLPDVVDKYEKKYVEFNNVFNPHREQCSENYLREWMK
;
A
#
# COMPACT_ATOMS: atom_id res chain seq x y z
N LEU A 1 -21.95 -2.29 -14.83
CA LEU A 1 -21.48 -2.14 -13.44
C LEU A 1 -21.45 -3.49 -12.70
N GLY A 2 -22.53 -4.29 -12.71
CA GLY A 2 -22.57 -5.57 -11.99
C GLY A 2 -21.47 -6.58 -12.37
N ASP A 3 -21.06 -6.65 -13.62
CA ASP A 3 -20.04 -7.59 -14.08
C ASP A 3 -18.61 -7.16 -13.68
N VAL A 4 -18.35 -5.87 -13.55
CA VAL A 4 -17.05 -5.35 -13.09
C VAL A 4 -16.85 -5.72 -11.62
N TYR A 5 -17.84 -5.50 -10.77
CA TYR A 5 -17.78 -5.87 -9.36
C TYR A 5 -17.63 -7.38 -9.16
N LYS A 6 -18.35 -8.21 -9.92
CA LYS A 6 -18.20 -9.67 -9.86
C LYS A 6 -16.79 -10.13 -10.25
N ARG A 7 -16.17 -9.49 -11.25
CA ARG A 7 -14.79 -9.79 -11.65
C ARG A 7 -13.78 -9.37 -10.58
N GLN A 8 -14.00 -8.22 -9.93
CA GLN A 8 -13.16 -7.77 -8.82
C GLN A 8 -13.26 -8.71 -7.62
N ASP A 9 -14.47 -9.12 -7.24
CA ASP A 9 -14.68 -10.09 -6.15
C ASP A 9 -14.03 -11.44 -6.45
N ALA A 10 -14.14 -11.92 -7.70
CA ALA A 10 -13.50 -13.16 -8.11
C ALA A 10 -11.97 -13.06 -8.06
N ALA A 11 -11.38 -11.95 -8.50
CA ALA A 11 -9.95 -11.70 -8.43
C ALA A 11 -9.45 -11.62 -7.00
N CYS A 12 -10.15 -10.89 -6.13
CA CYS A 12 -9.86 -10.81 -4.69
C CYS A 12 -9.85 -12.20 -4.04
N LYS A 13 -10.92 -12.98 -4.23
CA LYS A 13 -11.04 -14.34 -3.69
C LYS A 13 -9.93 -15.26 -4.22
N ASN A 14 -9.56 -15.12 -5.49
CA ASN A 14 -8.52 -15.93 -6.11
C ASN A 14 -7.15 -15.65 -5.45
N VAL A 15 -6.77 -14.38 -5.27
CA VAL A 15 -5.52 -14.01 -4.60
C VAL A 15 -5.49 -14.55 -3.17
N ARG A 16 -6.55 -14.31 -2.40
CA ARG A 16 -6.65 -14.79 -1.00
C ARG A 16 -6.51 -16.31 -0.92
N ARG A 17 -7.16 -17.05 -1.83
CA ARG A 17 -7.07 -18.51 -1.91
C ARG A 17 -5.68 -18.98 -2.33
N THR A 18 -5.06 -18.37 -3.34
CA THR A 18 -3.73 -18.74 -3.85
C THR A 18 -2.66 -18.55 -2.77
N LEU A 19 -2.77 -17.49 -1.97
CA LEU A 19 -1.85 -17.20 -0.87
C LEU A 19 -2.20 -17.95 0.43
N GLY A 20 -3.32 -18.68 0.48
CA GLY A 20 -3.76 -19.39 1.68
C GLY A 20 -4.16 -18.47 2.83
N ILE A 21 -4.68 -17.27 2.52
CA ILE A 21 -5.11 -16.31 3.55
C ILE A 21 -6.36 -16.85 4.24
N PRO A 22 -6.36 -16.97 5.59
CA PRO A 22 -7.53 -17.46 6.32
C PRO A 22 -8.77 -16.60 6.11
N GLU A 23 -9.94 -17.23 6.07
CA GLU A 23 -11.21 -16.51 6.01
C GLU A 23 -11.40 -15.60 7.23
N GLY A 24 -12.02 -14.45 7.02
CA GLY A 24 -12.28 -13.45 8.07
C GLY A 24 -11.11 -12.51 8.39
N LYS A 25 -9.89 -12.80 7.90
CA LYS A 25 -8.76 -11.88 8.08
C LYS A 25 -8.89 -10.68 7.14
N LYS A 26 -8.62 -9.48 7.66
CA LYS A 26 -8.37 -8.29 6.86
C LYS A 26 -6.95 -8.31 6.30
N VAL A 27 -6.74 -7.69 5.17
CA VAL A 27 -5.47 -7.71 4.44
C VAL A 27 -4.87 -6.32 4.40
N ILE A 28 -3.66 -6.20 4.92
CA ILE A 28 -2.80 -5.03 4.77
C ILE A 28 -1.88 -5.27 3.57
N LEU A 29 -1.88 -4.38 2.58
CA LEU A 29 -0.80 -4.32 1.59
C LEU A 29 0.24 -3.33 2.11
N TYR A 30 1.41 -3.83 2.50
CA TYR A 30 2.54 -3.01 2.91
C TYR A 30 3.56 -2.92 1.77
N ALA A 31 3.61 -1.75 1.13
CA ALA A 31 4.40 -1.49 -0.08
C ALA A 31 5.35 -0.28 0.15
N PRO A 32 6.46 -0.47 0.90
CA PRO A 32 7.41 0.59 1.14
C PRO A 32 8.28 0.86 -0.09
N THR A 33 8.67 2.13 -0.28
CA THR A 33 9.68 2.52 -1.25
C THR A 33 11.07 2.07 -0.79
N TRP A 34 11.87 1.55 -1.69
CA TRP A 34 13.26 1.24 -1.39
C TRP A 34 14.08 2.53 -1.19
N ARG A 35 15.21 2.44 -0.47
CA ARG A 35 16.10 3.57 -0.19
C ARG A 35 17.40 3.43 -0.95
N GLU A 36 17.68 4.36 -1.88
CA GLU A 36 18.88 4.36 -2.71
C GLU A 36 20.15 4.56 -1.88
N ASN A 37 20.07 5.28 -0.77
CA ASN A 37 21.20 5.57 0.13
C ASN A 37 21.59 4.40 1.06
N GLN A 38 20.87 3.29 1.04
CA GLN A 38 21.17 2.09 1.84
C GLN A 38 22.02 1.06 1.07
N HIS A 39 22.72 1.49 0.03
CA HIS A 39 23.69 0.66 -0.70
C HIS A 39 25.07 0.75 -0.04
N LEU A 40 25.56 -0.37 0.49
CA LEU A 40 26.94 -0.49 0.98
C LEU A 40 27.83 -1.03 -0.13
N PRO A 41 28.94 -0.34 -0.49
CA PRO A 41 29.89 -0.83 -1.49
C PRO A 41 30.46 -2.20 -1.09
N GLY A 42 30.22 -3.23 -1.91
CA GLY A 42 30.70 -4.59 -1.68
C GLY A 42 29.75 -5.51 -0.91
N GLU A 43 28.73 -5.00 -0.24
CA GLU A 43 27.76 -5.79 0.55
C GLU A 43 26.33 -5.79 -0.03
N GLY A 44 26.09 -5.00 -1.08
CA GLY A 44 24.77 -4.85 -1.69
C GLY A 44 23.84 -3.92 -0.92
N TYR A 45 22.53 -4.03 -1.18
CA TYR A 45 21.52 -3.24 -0.49
C TYR A 45 21.15 -3.86 0.87
N GLN A 46 21.34 -3.09 1.94
CA GLN A 46 20.90 -3.44 3.29
C GLN A 46 19.67 -2.61 3.65
N PHE A 47 18.50 -3.01 3.17
CA PHE A 47 17.26 -2.33 3.55
C PHE A 47 16.83 -2.81 4.93
N GLN A 48 16.83 -1.90 5.91
CA GLN A 48 16.25 -2.15 7.21
C GLN A 48 14.79 -1.72 7.21
N LEU A 49 13.89 -2.69 7.46
CA LEU A 49 12.48 -2.40 7.62
C LEU A 49 12.27 -1.59 8.92
N PRO A 50 11.51 -0.49 8.87
CA PRO A 50 11.20 0.33 10.04
C PRO A 50 10.08 -0.29 10.90
N VAL A 51 9.85 -1.59 10.77
CA VAL A 51 8.78 -2.33 11.44
C VAL A 51 9.31 -3.54 12.17
N ASP A 52 8.82 -3.77 13.37
CA ASP A 52 8.97 -5.02 14.12
C ASP A 52 7.75 -5.91 13.85
N PHE A 53 7.88 -6.88 12.94
CA PHE A 53 6.79 -7.81 12.60
C PHE A 53 6.34 -8.68 13.77
N LYS A 54 7.19 -8.93 14.78
CA LYS A 54 6.78 -9.62 16.00
C LYS A 54 5.77 -8.77 16.76
N ARG A 55 6.10 -7.49 16.95
CA ARG A 55 5.22 -6.51 17.58
C ARG A 55 3.90 -6.34 16.79
N TRP A 56 3.98 -6.29 15.46
CA TRP A 56 2.80 -6.20 14.62
C TRP A 56 1.92 -7.43 14.74
N TRP A 57 2.52 -8.64 14.79
CA TRP A 57 1.77 -9.89 14.97
C TRP A 57 1.04 -9.92 16.31
N GLU A 58 1.71 -9.55 17.40
CA GLU A 58 1.11 -9.48 18.73
C GLU A 58 -0.13 -8.57 18.78
N VAL A 59 -0.12 -7.47 17.99
CA VAL A 59 -1.17 -6.44 18.02
C VAL A 59 -2.27 -6.71 17.00
N LEU A 60 -1.92 -7.22 15.82
CA LEU A 60 -2.81 -7.29 14.66
C LEU A 60 -3.13 -8.73 14.22
N GLY A 61 -2.39 -9.72 14.70
CA GLY A 61 -2.43 -11.07 14.16
C GLY A 61 -3.79 -11.76 14.25
N ASP A 62 -4.64 -11.36 15.19
CA ASP A 62 -6.01 -11.90 15.30
C ASP A 62 -6.93 -11.38 14.20
N GLU A 63 -6.71 -10.18 13.68
CA GLU A 63 -7.61 -9.50 12.74
C GLU A 63 -7.03 -9.39 11.34
N TYR A 64 -5.72 -9.21 11.22
CA TYR A 64 -5.06 -8.88 9.97
C TYR A 64 -4.01 -9.93 9.53
N VAL A 65 -3.72 -9.92 8.23
CA VAL A 65 -2.51 -10.46 7.62
C VAL A 65 -1.86 -9.38 6.76
N ILE A 66 -0.56 -9.53 6.48
CA ILE A 66 0.23 -8.56 5.72
C ILE A 66 0.67 -9.18 4.39
N LEU A 67 0.34 -8.54 3.29
CA LEU A 67 0.98 -8.74 2.00
C LEU A 67 2.14 -7.76 1.91
N PHE A 68 3.36 -8.26 2.06
CA PHE A 68 4.57 -7.46 1.96
C PHE A 68 5.04 -7.41 0.51
N ARG A 69 5.17 -6.20 -0.05
CA ARG A 69 5.66 -6.00 -1.41
C ARG A 69 6.81 -5.01 -1.42
N ALA A 70 8.02 -5.53 -1.41
CA ALA A 70 9.24 -4.74 -1.63
C ALA A 70 9.54 -4.56 -3.12
N HIS A 71 10.43 -3.64 -3.44
CA HIS A 71 11.02 -3.54 -4.77
C HIS A 71 11.86 -4.78 -5.06
N TYR A 72 11.87 -5.26 -6.31
CA TYR A 72 12.54 -6.52 -6.70
C TYR A 72 14.04 -6.56 -6.35
N PHE A 73 14.72 -5.41 -6.27
CA PHE A 73 16.14 -5.34 -5.87
C PHE A 73 16.42 -5.79 -4.43
N ILE A 74 15.44 -5.69 -3.56
CA ILE A 74 15.58 -6.00 -2.12
C ILE A 74 14.69 -7.15 -1.67
N SER A 75 13.90 -7.74 -2.55
CA SER A 75 12.95 -8.81 -2.20
C SER A 75 13.62 -10.05 -1.58
N ASN A 76 14.86 -10.36 -1.96
CA ASN A 76 15.61 -11.51 -1.42
C ASN A 76 16.32 -11.22 -0.08
N SER A 77 16.19 -9.99 0.45
CA SER A 77 16.87 -9.58 1.69
C SER A 77 16.06 -9.90 2.95
N PHE A 78 14.83 -10.43 2.80
CA PHE A 78 13.93 -10.66 3.92
C PHE A 78 13.60 -12.13 4.09
N ASP A 79 13.67 -12.60 5.35
CA ASP A 79 13.20 -13.91 5.77
C ASP A 79 11.97 -13.76 6.66
N PHE A 80 10.82 -14.19 6.13
CA PHE A 80 9.54 -14.15 6.84
C PHE A 80 9.11 -15.52 7.39
N VAL A 81 9.97 -16.52 7.40
CA VAL A 81 9.64 -17.88 7.90
C VAL A 81 9.08 -17.83 9.31
N ALA A 82 9.69 -17.00 10.18
CA ALA A 82 9.23 -16.80 11.55
C ALA A 82 7.83 -16.17 11.67
N PHE A 83 7.32 -15.55 10.58
CA PHE A 83 6.03 -14.86 10.52
C PHE A 83 5.06 -15.53 9.55
N SER A 84 5.28 -16.81 9.25
CA SER A 84 4.44 -17.60 8.37
C SER A 84 2.98 -17.60 8.85
N GLY A 85 2.03 -17.35 7.93
CA GLY A 85 0.61 -17.21 8.25
C GLY A 85 0.19 -15.79 8.68
N PHE A 86 1.15 -14.88 8.93
CA PHE A 86 0.88 -13.48 9.21
C PHE A 86 1.45 -12.57 8.11
N VAL A 87 2.70 -12.78 7.67
CA VAL A 87 3.34 -12.03 6.59
C VAL A 87 3.49 -12.93 5.36
N TYR A 88 3.02 -12.47 4.23
CA TYR A 88 3.13 -13.11 2.92
C TYR A 88 3.98 -12.23 2.01
N ASP A 89 5.15 -12.71 1.61
CA ASP A 89 5.98 -11.99 0.63
C ASP A 89 5.39 -12.16 -0.76
N VAL A 90 4.92 -11.05 -1.31
CA VAL A 90 4.34 -10.95 -2.67
C VAL A 90 5.19 -10.10 -3.60
N SER A 91 6.46 -9.86 -3.24
CA SER A 91 7.39 -9.01 -4.01
C SER A 91 7.67 -9.55 -5.41
N GLN A 92 7.58 -10.87 -5.60
CA GLN A 92 7.80 -11.54 -6.89
C GLN A 92 6.54 -11.62 -7.78
N MET A 93 5.40 -11.11 -7.35
CA MET A 93 4.21 -11.07 -8.19
C MET A 93 4.34 -9.94 -9.24
N ASP A 94 4.26 -10.28 -10.52
CA ASP A 94 4.43 -9.32 -11.62
C ASP A 94 3.35 -8.23 -11.60
N ASP A 95 2.08 -8.63 -11.47
CA ASP A 95 0.93 -7.73 -11.47
C ASP A 95 0.51 -7.36 -10.04
N ILE A 96 0.50 -6.06 -9.74
CA ILE A 96 0.08 -5.53 -8.45
C ILE A 96 -1.46 -5.40 -8.33
N ASN A 97 -2.19 -5.30 -9.44
CA ASN A 97 -3.62 -5.04 -9.41
C ASN A 97 -4.43 -6.07 -8.62
N PRO A 98 -4.17 -7.39 -8.71
CA PRO A 98 -4.82 -8.38 -7.86
C PRO A 98 -4.57 -8.15 -6.36
N LEU A 99 -3.37 -7.64 -5.99
CA LEU A 99 -3.03 -7.32 -4.60
C LEU A 99 -3.83 -6.12 -4.10
N TYR A 100 -4.01 -5.09 -4.94
CA TYR A 100 -4.88 -3.95 -4.61
C TYR A 100 -6.31 -4.42 -4.31
N LEU A 101 -6.85 -5.32 -5.13
CA LEU A 101 -8.20 -5.85 -4.93
C LEU A 101 -8.31 -6.68 -3.64
N ALA A 102 -7.26 -7.43 -3.29
CA ALA A 102 -7.23 -8.28 -2.10
C ALA A 102 -7.06 -7.48 -0.80
N ALA A 103 -6.41 -6.32 -0.85
CA ALA A 103 -6.08 -5.51 0.31
C ALA A 103 -7.28 -4.68 0.81
N ASP A 104 -7.50 -4.67 2.12
CA ASP A 104 -8.50 -3.83 2.79
C ASP A 104 -7.90 -2.46 3.16
N VAL A 105 -6.58 -2.37 3.33
CA VAL A 105 -5.85 -1.14 3.62
C VAL A 105 -4.47 -1.17 2.97
N LEU A 106 -4.02 -0.04 2.45
CA LEU A 106 -2.65 0.16 1.95
C LEU A 106 -1.83 0.89 3.01
N ILE A 107 -0.64 0.38 3.30
CA ILE A 107 0.42 1.11 4.01
C ILE A 107 1.55 1.31 3.02
N THR A 108 1.92 2.55 2.79
CA THR A 108 3.01 2.94 1.89
C THR A 108 3.70 4.20 2.41
N ASP A 109 4.66 4.71 1.68
CA ASP A 109 5.38 5.94 2.01
C ASP A 109 5.41 6.90 0.81
N TYR A 110 6.49 6.88 0.01
CA TYR A 110 6.72 7.78 -1.12
C TYR A 110 6.40 7.14 -2.47
N SER A 111 5.90 5.92 -2.47
CA SER A 111 5.60 5.15 -3.67
C SER A 111 4.35 5.65 -4.39
N SER A 112 4.38 5.70 -5.72
CA SER A 112 3.22 6.06 -6.55
C SER A 112 2.05 5.08 -6.49
N VAL A 113 2.20 3.92 -5.85
CA VAL A 113 1.15 2.88 -5.74
C VAL A 113 -0.15 3.41 -5.14
N PHE A 114 -0.09 4.46 -4.31
CA PHE A 114 -1.28 5.02 -3.68
C PHE A 114 -2.20 5.75 -4.66
N PHE A 115 -1.70 6.27 -5.79
CA PHE A 115 -2.55 6.87 -6.80
C PHE A 115 -3.51 5.86 -7.42
N ASP A 116 -3.00 4.68 -7.75
CA ASP A 116 -3.80 3.59 -8.32
C ASP A 116 -4.75 3.01 -7.27
N TYR A 117 -4.24 2.75 -6.05
CA TYR A 117 -5.03 2.21 -4.96
C TYR A 117 -6.18 3.15 -4.54
N ALA A 118 -5.98 4.46 -4.66
CA ALA A 118 -6.99 5.46 -4.34
C ALA A 118 -8.28 5.33 -5.17
N ASN A 119 -8.22 4.69 -6.36
CA ASN A 119 -9.43 4.39 -7.14
C ASN A 119 -10.40 3.44 -6.42
N LEU A 120 -9.90 2.60 -5.49
CA LEU A 120 -10.71 1.67 -4.72
C LEU A 120 -11.45 2.32 -3.56
N ARG A 121 -11.11 3.55 -3.20
CA ARG A 121 -11.67 4.28 -2.04
C ARG A 121 -11.54 3.52 -0.73
N ARG A 122 -10.43 2.78 -0.58
CA ARG A 122 -10.06 2.07 0.65
C ARG A 122 -8.99 2.86 1.40
N PRO A 123 -8.85 2.68 2.73
CA PRO A 123 -7.92 3.43 3.54
C PRO A 123 -6.47 3.34 3.06
N ILE A 124 -5.75 4.47 3.08
CA ILE A 124 -4.31 4.56 2.82
C ILE A 124 -3.66 5.19 4.03
N LEU A 125 -2.62 4.54 4.56
CA LEU A 125 -1.78 5.04 5.63
C LEU A 125 -0.39 5.32 5.08
N PHE A 126 0.13 6.53 5.32
CA PHE A 126 1.43 6.95 4.83
C PHE A 126 2.45 6.84 5.96
N PHE A 127 3.22 5.74 5.99
CA PHE A 127 4.24 5.49 7.00
C PHE A 127 5.57 6.10 6.56
N MET A 128 5.80 7.37 6.94
CA MET A 128 6.93 8.20 6.50
C MET A 128 7.91 8.44 7.66
N TYR A 129 8.45 7.35 8.24
CA TYR A 129 9.34 7.37 9.42
C TYR A 129 10.61 8.19 9.23
N ASP A 130 11.06 8.38 8.00
CA ASP A 130 12.29 9.09 7.63
C ASP A 130 11.99 10.35 6.79
N TYR A 131 10.80 10.97 6.97
CA TYR A 131 10.32 12.07 6.14
C TYR A 131 11.31 13.21 5.96
N GLU A 132 11.93 13.70 7.05
CA GLU A 132 12.88 14.82 6.98
C GLU A 132 14.14 14.41 6.20
N GLN A 133 14.65 13.21 6.44
CA GLN A 133 15.81 12.70 5.71
C GLN A 133 15.51 12.50 4.22
N TYR A 134 14.36 11.89 3.91
CA TYR A 134 13.95 11.63 2.53
C TYR A 134 13.83 12.93 1.74
N LYS A 135 13.19 13.94 2.31
CA LYS A 135 13.01 15.26 1.69
C LYS A 135 14.33 15.98 1.41
N HIS A 136 15.31 15.88 2.30
CA HIS A 136 16.57 16.61 2.19
C HIS A 136 17.63 15.88 1.37
N GLU A 137 17.67 14.55 1.38
CA GLU A 137 18.75 13.75 0.82
C GLU A 137 18.37 13.03 -0.48
N MET A 138 17.08 12.76 -0.73
CA MET A 138 16.69 11.91 -1.85
C MET A 138 15.86 12.64 -2.90
N ARG A 139 14.63 13.02 -2.59
CA ARG A 139 13.72 13.65 -3.57
C ARG A 139 12.72 14.55 -2.86
N ASP A 140 12.46 15.72 -3.43
CA ASP A 140 11.35 16.55 -3.00
C ASP A 140 10.03 16.05 -3.61
N PHE A 141 8.91 16.39 -2.97
CA PHE A 141 7.59 16.01 -3.45
C PHE A 141 7.10 16.96 -4.53
N TYR A 142 6.46 16.42 -5.56
CA TYR A 142 5.81 17.23 -6.60
C TYR A 142 4.54 17.95 -6.12
N PHE A 143 4.03 17.61 -4.93
CA PHE A 143 2.81 18.18 -4.35
C PHE A 143 2.91 18.21 -2.82
N ASP A 144 2.05 19.03 -2.22
CA ASP A 144 1.98 19.17 -0.77
C ASP A 144 1.49 17.87 -0.11
N ILE A 145 2.24 17.35 0.86
CA ILE A 145 1.87 16.16 1.64
C ILE A 145 0.53 16.32 2.37
N HIS A 146 0.10 17.57 2.61
CA HIS A 146 -1.23 17.86 3.18
C HIS A 146 -2.38 17.50 2.25
N MET A 147 -2.12 17.25 0.96
CA MET A 147 -3.10 16.75 0.00
C MET A 147 -3.31 15.24 0.07
N LEU A 148 -2.45 14.50 0.78
CA LEU A 148 -2.54 13.03 0.87
C LEU A 148 -3.89 12.59 1.44
N PRO A 149 -4.50 11.52 0.86
CA PRO A 149 -5.84 11.04 1.22
C PRO A 149 -5.86 10.15 2.46
N GLY A 150 -4.87 10.27 3.33
CA GLY A 150 -4.75 9.48 4.55
C GLY A 150 -3.76 10.12 5.53
N PRO A 151 -3.64 9.57 6.75
CA PRO A 151 -2.73 10.07 7.75
C PRO A 151 -1.27 9.80 7.37
N VAL A 152 -0.41 10.78 7.65
CA VAL A 152 1.04 10.62 7.68
C VAL A 152 1.45 10.21 9.09
N LEU A 153 2.18 9.11 9.22
CA LEU A 153 2.56 8.44 10.46
C LEU A 153 4.07 8.29 10.49
N MET A 154 4.68 8.64 11.63
CA MET A 154 6.14 8.73 11.74
C MET A 154 6.77 7.53 12.44
N ASP A 155 6.00 6.74 13.17
CA ASP A 155 6.47 5.53 13.84
C ASP A 155 5.48 4.37 13.74
N GLN A 156 5.95 3.16 14.05
CA GLN A 156 5.13 1.96 13.94
C GLN A 156 3.99 1.90 14.96
N GLU A 157 4.12 2.50 16.14
CA GLU A 157 3.06 2.50 17.16
C GLU A 157 1.89 3.39 16.72
N GLU A 158 2.17 4.50 16.02
CA GLU A 158 1.14 5.31 15.37
C GLU A 158 0.40 4.50 14.31
N VAL A 159 1.11 3.70 13.49
CA VAL A 159 0.50 2.80 12.49
C VAL A 159 -0.41 1.79 13.17
N LEU A 160 0.07 1.09 14.21
CA LEU A 160 -0.70 0.09 14.94
C LEU A 160 -1.95 0.69 15.60
N LYS A 161 -1.80 1.87 16.23
CA LYS A 161 -2.93 2.60 16.83
C LYS A 161 -3.96 3.02 15.78
N THR A 162 -3.51 3.47 14.62
CA THR A 162 -4.35 3.90 13.52
C THR A 162 -5.15 2.72 12.94
N LEU A 163 -4.52 1.56 12.75
CA LEU A 163 -5.18 0.35 12.28
C LEU A 163 -6.28 -0.15 13.23
N LYS A 164 -6.06 -0.03 14.54
CA LYS A 164 -7.10 -0.37 15.54
C LYS A 164 -8.31 0.56 15.50
N ASN A 165 -8.14 1.79 15.03
CA ASN A 165 -9.18 2.81 14.95
C ASN A 165 -9.46 3.19 13.48
N LEU A 166 -9.32 2.24 12.56
CA LEU A 166 -9.41 2.48 11.12
C LEU A 166 -10.74 3.12 10.67
N PRO A 167 -11.92 2.77 11.21
CA PRO A 167 -13.17 3.43 10.86
C PRO A 167 -13.15 4.94 11.11
N ASP A 168 -12.66 5.38 12.26
CA ASP A 168 -12.57 6.81 12.61
C ASP A 168 -11.62 7.57 11.66
N VAL A 169 -10.57 6.87 11.19
CA VAL A 169 -9.62 7.43 10.21
C VAL A 169 -10.29 7.59 8.85
N VAL A 170 -11.05 6.61 8.40
CA VAL A 170 -11.81 6.67 7.14
C VAL A 170 -12.74 7.89 7.15
N ASP A 171 -13.56 8.04 8.19
CA ASP A 171 -14.49 9.16 8.32
C ASP A 171 -13.77 10.52 8.31
N LYS A 172 -12.66 10.62 9.06
CA LYS A 172 -11.86 11.84 9.13
C LYS A 172 -11.25 12.26 7.79
N TYR A 173 -10.85 11.29 6.96
CA TYR A 173 -10.16 11.56 5.70
C TYR A 173 -11.07 11.50 4.47
N GLU A 174 -12.35 11.18 4.60
CA GLU A 174 -13.28 11.02 3.48
C GLU A 174 -13.27 12.23 2.53
N LYS A 175 -13.37 13.45 3.06
CA LYS A 175 -13.37 14.67 2.26
C LYS A 175 -12.06 14.83 1.47
N LYS A 176 -10.91 14.69 2.14
CA LYS A 176 -9.60 14.76 1.49
C LYS A 176 -9.44 13.69 0.41
N TYR A 177 -9.98 12.50 0.68
CA TYR A 177 -9.93 11.39 -0.27
C TYR A 177 -10.70 11.72 -1.56
N VAL A 178 -11.88 12.33 -1.43
CA VAL A 178 -12.66 12.80 -2.59
C VAL A 178 -11.93 13.89 -3.35
N GLU A 179 -11.37 14.89 -2.65
CA GLU A 179 -10.61 15.98 -3.24
C GLU A 179 -9.38 15.46 -3.99
N PHE A 180 -8.60 14.56 -3.37
CA PHE A 180 -7.46 13.90 -3.99
C PHE A 180 -7.83 13.18 -5.28
N ASN A 181 -8.86 12.35 -5.24
CA ASN A 181 -9.32 11.61 -6.39
C ASN A 181 -9.86 12.50 -7.52
N ASN A 182 -10.46 13.64 -7.20
CA ASN A 182 -10.92 14.59 -8.24
C ASN A 182 -9.76 15.26 -8.96
N VAL A 183 -8.63 15.45 -8.28
CA VAL A 183 -7.41 16.03 -8.87
C VAL A 183 -6.62 14.99 -9.67
N PHE A 184 -6.35 13.83 -9.07
CA PHE A 184 -5.39 12.86 -9.63
C PHE A 184 -6.05 11.71 -10.40
N ASN A 185 -7.32 11.42 -10.13
CA ASN A 185 -8.09 10.35 -10.78
C ASN A 185 -9.43 10.88 -11.34
N PRO A 186 -9.44 11.98 -12.16
CA PRO A 186 -10.69 12.58 -12.64
C PRO A 186 -11.46 11.69 -13.61
N HIS A 187 -10.77 10.82 -14.36
CA HIS A 187 -11.35 9.98 -15.41
C HIS A 187 -11.41 8.52 -14.96
N ARG A 188 -12.42 8.15 -14.16
CA ARG A 188 -12.56 6.79 -13.60
C ARG A 188 -13.29 5.81 -14.51
N GLU A 189 -14.03 6.32 -15.49
CA GLU A 189 -14.84 5.51 -16.40
C GLU A 189 -14.50 5.88 -17.84
N GLN A 190 -14.43 4.86 -18.69
CA GLN A 190 -14.21 4.99 -20.15
C GLN A 190 -12.96 5.81 -20.52
N CYS A 191 -11.88 5.72 -19.72
CA CYS A 191 -10.65 6.49 -19.94
C CYS A 191 -10.11 6.32 -21.37
N SER A 192 -10.05 5.08 -21.86
CA SER A 192 -9.57 4.77 -23.21
C SER A 192 -10.46 5.34 -24.31
N GLU A 193 -11.77 5.26 -24.14
CA GLU A 193 -12.72 5.84 -25.12
C GLU A 193 -12.66 7.37 -25.15
N ASN A 194 -12.58 8.00 -23.97
CA ASN A 194 -12.46 9.46 -23.86
C ASN A 194 -11.15 9.94 -24.47
N TYR A 195 -10.04 9.24 -24.22
CA TYR A 195 -8.75 9.55 -24.82
C TYR A 195 -8.79 9.43 -26.34
N LEU A 196 -9.35 8.35 -26.89
CA LEU A 196 -9.48 8.16 -28.33
C LEU A 196 -10.38 9.25 -28.96
N ARG A 197 -11.47 9.63 -28.32
CA ARG A 197 -12.35 10.72 -28.81
C ARG A 197 -11.66 12.08 -28.85
N GLU A 198 -10.76 12.37 -27.91
CA GLU A 198 -9.96 13.61 -27.91
C GLU A 198 -8.89 13.58 -29.00
N TRP A 199 -8.29 12.44 -29.26
CA TRP A 199 -7.25 12.27 -30.30
C TRP A 199 -7.78 12.25 -31.73
N MET A 200 -9.06 11.91 -31.92
CA MET A 200 -9.73 11.82 -33.22
C MET A 200 -10.43 13.14 -33.61
N LYS A 201 -10.33 14.19 -32.81
CA LYS A 201 -10.78 15.54 -33.15
C LYS A 201 -9.68 16.33 -33.86
#